data_cf90c7b36ace2a45e385fceed81cf454
#
_entry.id   cf90c7b36ace2a45e385fceed81cf454
#
_cell.length_a   1.000
_cell.length_b   1.000
_cell.length_c   1.000
_cell.angle_alpha   90.00
_cell.angle_beta   90.00
_cell.angle_gamma   90.00
#
_symmetry.space_group_name_H-M   'P 1'
#
loop_
_entity.id
_entity.type
_entity.pdbx_description
1 polymer ?
#
loop_
_entity_poly.entity_id
_entity_poly.type
_entity_poly.pdbx_seq_one_letter_code
_entity_poly.pdbx_strand_id
1 'polypeptide(L)'
;MTSATKNSAQELAVSPRIEPSELLAVLADRYPGDVRLVDLVRLVDDDSTDDDTTAILILASANGYDVLAINGDPLPLLQNRWPALRAVAVQSSAVQSSAHLPGESARSNDLPGFLSLGDGGTTTWRRLQLAVAVDGDRIVDISTQAGSLTCGLAQLARHHTYLQLPVLAEGLNEQSTNTCALATVLGIEALAQIDPPEAIQHARVFMAELERVHAHCGWLVLQAAACADEALVNEARHARERLAQLFVDVCGRRRPTGIYLPGRILIDRDPAEAALTAVTKHLTHLIQTARQSLSGRRGWRRRLTGVGAVEPGDVVERMLSGPLARASGVAIDVRRHTPYLTYDQFDFDLSVRTEGDVVDRCEVRLDEMAQSLLLAQRALAASQGPLQIDDLRIAPPETPASTAQMIHHFEMWMEGHGLQPKPGAEAFVAVEAPEGELGILLQSDGSGKPSKIHWRSPSHYHYQLLPRLLMGQCFDDAFDLLASINLNAAEMDQ
;
A
#
# COMPACT_ATOMS: atom_id res chain seq x y z
N MET A 1 -17.90 -19.19 27.85
CA MET A 1 -17.59 -19.12 26.44
C MET A 1 -16.66 -17.95 26.28
N THR A 2 -15.40 -18.20 26.28
CA THR A 2 -14.31 -17.20 26.25
C THR A 2 -14.10 -16.77 24.81
N SER A 3 -14.43 -15.51 24.50
CA SER A 3 -14.09 -14.88 23.24
C SER A 3 -12.57 -14.70 23.20
N ALA A 4 -11.91 -15.46 22.37
CA ALA A 4 -10.52 -15.23 22.03
C ALA A 4 -10.45 -13.98 21.15
N THR A 5 -10.12 -12.86 21.74
CA THR A 5 -9.65 -11.66 21.05
C THR A 5 -8.36 -12.00 20.33
N LYS A 6 -8.45 -12.27 19.05
CA LYS A 6 -7.29 -12.39 18.18
C LYS A 6 -7.03 -11.06 17.50
N ASN A 7 -6.32 -10.19 18.18
CA ASN A 7 -5.54 -9.17 17.48
C ASN A 7 -4.38 -9.89 16.81
N SER A 8 -4.45 -10.08 15.51
CA SER A 8 -3.45 -10.80 14.73
C SER A 8 -2.31 -9.90 14.26
N ALA A 9 -1.80 -9.02 15.13
CA ALA A 9 -0.43 -8.62 15.04
C ALA A 9 0.38 -9.78 15.65
N GLN A 10 0.70 -10.80 14.86
CA GLN A 10 1.51 -11.90 15.33
C GLN A 10 2.91 -11.39 15.60
N GLU A 11 3.31 -11.42 16.90
CA GLU A 11 4.73 -11.47 17.24
C GLU A 11 5.29 -12.73 16.56
N LEU A 12 6.01 -12.52 15.48
CA LEU A 12 6.71 -13.59 14.81
C LEU A 12 7.84 -14.00 15.76
N ALA A 13 7.70 -15.17 16.36
CA ALA A 13 8.83 -15.77 17.05
C ALA A 13 10.00 -15.80 16.07
N VAL A 14 11.20 -15.45 16.53
CA VAL A 14 12.43 -15.51 15.72
C VAL A 14 12.40 -16.82 14.96
N SER A 15 12.08 -16.75 13.67
CA SER A 15 11.94 -17.96 12.86
C SER A 15 13.31 -18.63 12.75
N PRO A 16 13.42 -19.93 12.99
CA PRO A 16 14.69 -20.62 12.80
C PRO A 16 15.14 -20.37 11.35
N ARG A 17 16.39 -20.00 11.18
CA ARG A 17 16.98 -19.83 9.85
C ARG A 17 16.95 -21.17 9.12
N ILE A 18 16.45 -21.15 7.89
CA ILE A 18 16.29 -22.36 7.06
C ILE A 18 17.38 -22.35 6.00
N GLU A 19 18.04 -23.47 5.82
CA GLU A 19 18.99 -23.64 4.72
C GLU A 19 18.21 -23.77 3.39
N PRO A 20 18.71 -23.19 2.28
CA PRO A 20 18.03 -23.26 0.99
C PRO A 20 17.67 -24.68 0.55
N SER A 21 18.51 -25.64 0.84
CA SER A 21 18.29 -27.07 0.51
C SER A 21 17.09 -27.69 1.24
N GLU A 22 16.71 -27.17 2.40
CA GLU A 22 15.59 -27.64 3.22
C GLU A 22 14.29 -26.92 2.93
N LEU A 23 14.34 -25.76 2.26
CA LEU A 23 13.21 -24.85 2.06
C LEU A 23 12.02 -25.54 1.42
N LEU A 24 12.21 -26.30 0.34
CA LEU A 24 11.10 -26.96 -0.35
C LEU A 24 10.43 -28.03 0.52
N ALA A 25 11.19 -28.72 1.35
CA ALA A 25 10.65 -29.69 2.31
C ALA A 25 9.84 -29.01 3.40
N VAL A 26 10.34 -27.90 3.95
CA VAL A 26 9.65 -27.08 4.95
C VAL A 26 8.36 -26.49 4.38
N LEU A 27 8.37 -25.98 3.15
CA LEU A 27 7.18 -25.47 2.48
C LEU A 27 6.14 -26.58 2.22
N ALA A 28 6.56 -27.78 1.86
CA ALA A 28 5.65 -28.90 1.63
C ALA A 28 5.04 -29.43 2.93
N ASP A 29 5.80 -29.45 4.01
CA ASP A 29 5.37 -29.93 5.33
C ASP A 29 4.45 -28.93 6.06
N ARG A 30 4.89 -27.67 6.16
CA ARG A 30 4.13 -26.63 6.86
C ARG A 30 2.90 -26.14 6.11
N TYR A 31 2.93 -26.17 4.78
CA TYR A 31 1.90 -25.60 3.90
C TYR A 31 1.45 -26.60 2.85
N PRO A 32 0.70 -27.65 3.26
CA PRO A 32 0.22 -28.68 2.32
C PRO A 32 -0.87 -28.17 1.36
N GLY A 33 -1.42 -26.98 1.60
CA GLY A 33 -2.43 -26.34 0.77
C GLY A 33 -1.89 -25.18 -0.08
N ASP A 34 -2.81 -24.42 -0.66
CA ASP A 34 -2.47 -23.22 -1.43
C ASP A 34 -1.95 -22.11 -0.50
N VAL A 35 -0.71 -21.73 -0.73
CA VAL A 35 -0.04 -20.62 -0.05
C VAL A 35 0.31 -19.58 -1.08
N ARG A 36 -0.06 -18.33 -0.79
CA ARG A 36 0.29 -17.18 -1.62
C ARG A 36 1.62 -16.61 -1.17
N LEU A 37 2.57 -16.46 -2.09
CA LEU A 37 3.75 -15.65 -1.86
C LEU A 37 3.32 -14.18 -1.80
N VAL A 38 3.73 -13.49 -0.74
CA VAL A 38 3.45 -12.07 -0.54
C VAL A 38 4.67 -11.25 -0.93
N ASP A 39 5.85 -11.64 -0.44
CA ASP A 39 7.08 -10.91 -0.71
C ASP A 39 8.31 -11.81 -0.55
N LEU A 40 9.41 -11.41 -1.18
CA LEU A 40 10.74 -11.98 -0.99
C LEU A 40 11.74 -10.84 -0.80
N VAL A 41 12.18 -10.64 0.43
CA VAL A 41 13.09 -9.57 0.81
C VAL A 41 14.49 -10.13 0.94
N ARG A 42 15.46 -9.58 0.21
CA ARG A 42 16.87 -9.86 0.40
C ARG A 42 17.46 -8.86 1.39
N LEU A 43 18.05 -9.36 2.46
CA LEU A 43 18.73 -8.57 3.44
C LEU A 43 20.24 -8.73 3.22
N VAL A 44 20.89 -7.68 2.74
CA VAL A 44 22.34 -7.61 2.63
C VAL A 44 22.84 -6.82 3.84
N ASP A 45 23.69 -7.39 4.65
CA ASP A 45 24.37 -6.64 5.71
C ASP A 45 25.50 -5.83 5.08
N ASP A 46 25.59 -4.53 5.42
CA ASP A 46 26.53 -3.57 4.82
C ASP A 46 28.02 -3.96 4.95
N ASP A 47 28.36 -4.87 5.89
CA ASP A 47 29.71 -5.35 6.16
C ASP A 47 29.97 -6.81 5.72
N SER A 48 29.00 -7.47 5.06
CA SER A 48 29.12 -8.89 4.71
C SER A 48 29.61 -9.11 3.28
N THR A 49 30.46 -10.12 3.11
CA THR A 49 30.78 -10.68 1.81
C THR A 49 29.58 -11.44 1.25
N ASP A 50 29.45 -11.59 -0.05
CA ASP A 50 28.32 -12.18 -0.79
C ASP A 50 27.73 -13.50 -0.24
N ASP A 51 28.46 -14.20 0.62
CA ASP A 51 28.05 -15.50 1.21
C ASP A 51 27.11 -15.38 2.44
N ASP A 52 26.96 -14.20 3.06
CA ASP A 52 26.13 -13.99 4.28
C ASP A 52 24.77 -13.34 4.00
N THR A 53 24.26 -13.45 2.78
CA THR A 53 22.94 -12.91 2.41
C THR A 53 21.85 -13.69 3.13
N THR A 54 21.00 -13.02 3.89
CA THR A 54 19.75 -13.58 4.44
C THR A 54 18.58 -13.14 3.59
N ALA A 55 17.76 -14.08 3.12
CA ALA A 55 16.51 -13.79 2.47
C ALA A 55 15.32 -14.01 3.41
N ILE A 56 14.32 -13.17 3.32
CA ILE A 56 13.07 -13.32 4.07
C ILE A 56 11.94 -13.60 3.07
N LEU A 57 11.28 -14.72 3.26
CA LEU A 57 10.11 -15.12 2.49
C LEU A 57 8.85 -14.84 3.30
N ILE A 58 7.95 -14.06 2.75
CA ILE A 58 6.67 -13.71 3.36
C ILE A 58 5.56 -14.46 2.64
N LEU A 59 4.83 -15.28 3.37
CA LEU A 59 3.77 -16.13 2.86
C LEU A 59 2.44 -15.78 3.53
N ALA A 60 1.36 -15.73 2.74
CA ALA A 60 0.01 -15.64 3.26
C ALA A 60 -0.67 -17.00 3.21
N SER A 61 -1.20 -17.44 4.35
CA SER A 61 -1.97 -18.66 4.53
C SER A 61 -3.36 -18.33 5.10
N ALA A 62 -4.20 -19.34 5.24
CA ALA A 62 -5.50 -19.20 5.90
C ALA A 62 -5.40 -18.76 7.38
N ASN A 63 -4.23 -18.90 7.99
CA ASN A 63 -3.96 -18.58 9.39
C ASN A 63 -3.29 -17.21 9.58
N GLY A 64 -3.02 -16.47 8.51
CA GLY A 64 -2.34 -15.17 8.53
C GLY A 64 -1.07 -15.15 7.70
N TYR A 65 -0.12 -14.30 8.09
CA TYR A 65 1.18 -14.17 7.43
C TYR A 65 2.24 -14.94 8.22
N ASP A 66 3.07 -15.68 7.48
CA ASP A 66 4.25 -16.35 8.01
C ASP A 66 5.50 -15.74 7.38
N VAL A 67 6.52 -15.53 8.19
CA VAL A 67 7.83 -15.01 7.77
C VAL A 67 8.88 -16.08 8.00
N LEU A 68 9.60 -16.46 6.95
CA LEU A 68 10.66 -17.45 6.98
C LEU A 68 12.00 -16.79 6.65
N ALA A 69 12.96 -16.87 7.55
CA ALA A 69 14.33 -16.45 7.29
C ALA A 69 15.12 -17.57 6.64
N ILE A 70 15.82 -17.29 5.55
CA ILE A 70 16.54 -18.26 4.73
C ILE A 70 17.99 -17.80 4.60
N ASN A 71 18.94 -18.67 4.86
CA ASN A 71 20.34 -18.38 4.61
C ASN A 71 20.64 -18.45 3.11
N GLY A 72 21.31 -17.43 2.56
CA GLY A 72 21.66 -17.41 1.14
C GLY A 72 20.50 -17.02 0.22
N ASP A 73 20.61 -17.34 -1.07
CA ASP A 73 19.64 -16.97 -2.10
C ASP A 73 18.67 -18.13 -2.41
N PRO A 74 17.40 -18.05 -1.97
CA PRO A 74 16.39 -19.08 -2.23
C PRO A 74 15.80 -18.99 -3.66
N LEU A 75 16.10 -17.94 -4.39
CA LEU A 75 15.44 -17.61 -5.66
C LEU A 75 15.47 -18.76 -6.69
N PRO A 76 16.62 -19.44 -6.93
CA PRO A 76 16.67 -20.53 -7.88
C PRO A 76 15.71 -21.69 -7.58
N LEU A 77 15.49 -21.96 -6.28
CA LEU A 77 14.60 -23.03 -5.81
C LEU A 77 13.13 -22.62 -5.90
N LEU A 78 12.82 -21.35 -5.59
CA LEU A 78 11.46 -20.83 -5.58
C LEU A 78 10.89 -20.57 -6.98
N GLN A 79 11.74 -20.33 -7.97
CA GLN A 79 11.35 -20.07 -9.36
C GLN A 79 10.53 -21.20 -10.01
N ASN A 80 10.68 -22.43 -9.55
CA ASN A 80 9.90 -23.56 -10.03
C ASN A 80 8.46 -23.54 -9.49
N ARG A 81 8.24 -23.01 -8.27
CA ARG A 81 6.92 -22.90 -7.64
C ARG A 81 6.25 -21.56 -7.99
N TRP A 82 7.03 -20.51 -8.14
CA TRP A 82 6.58 -19.18 -8.54
C TRP A 82 7.44 -18.63 -9.68
N PRO A 83 7.12 -18.96 -10.93
CA PRO A 83 7.93 -18.60 -12.12
C PRO A 83 8.16 -17.10 -12.30
N ALA A 84 7.23 -16.27 -11.84
CA ALA A 84 7.32 -14.82 -11.97
C ALA A 84 8.45 -14.19 -11.12
N LEU A 85 8.97 -14.90 -10.11
CA LEU A 85 10.14 -14.44 -9.34
C LEU A 85 11.39 -14.19 -10.21
N ARG A 86 11.47 -14.77 -11.39
CA ARG A 86 12.55 -14.47 -12.36
C ARG A 86 12.55 -13.01 -12.80
N ALA A 87 11.36 -12.42 -13.00
CA ALA A 87 11.23 -11.01 -13.39
C ALA A 87 11.60 -10.07 -12.24
N VAL A 88 11.21 -10.39 -11.01
CA VAL A 88 11.54 -9.62 -9.80
C VAL A 88 13.04 -9.57 -9.56
N ALA A 89 13.74 -10.69 -9.70
CA ALA A 89 15.18 -10.77 -9.47
C ALA A 89 16.01 -9.93 -10.46
N VAL A 90 15.60 -9.91 -11.73
CA VAL A 90 16.30 -9.13 -12.76
C VAL A 90 16.14 -7.63 -12.50
N GLN A 91 14.99 -7.19 -12.00
CA GLN A 91 14.75 -5.77 -11.72
C GLN A 91 15.41 -5.30 -10.42
N SER A 92 15.44 -6.10 -9.37
CA SER A 92 16.14 -5.74 -8.13
C SER A 92 17.66 -5.62 -8.32
N SER A 93 18.26 -6.49 -9.14
CA SER A 93 19.67 -6.37 -9.50
C SER A 93 19.96 -5.18 -10.41
N ALA A 94 19.04 -4.79 -11.30
CA ALA A 94 19.15 -3.61 -12.13
C ALA A 94 19.05 -2.30 -11.34
N VAL A 95 18.20 -2.24 -10.33
CA VAL A 95 18.09 -1.09 -9.41
C VAL A 95 19.35 -0.94 -8.56
N GLN A 96 19.95 -2.05 -8.10
CA GLN A 96 21.22 -2.01 -7.36
C GLN A 96 22.43 -1.66 -8.25
N SER A 97 22.42 -2.03 -9.52
CA SER A 97 23.50 -1.68 -10.46
C SER A 97 23.37 -0.30 -11.09
N SER A 98 22.22 0.35 -11.03
CA SER A 98 21.96 1.70 -11.53
C SER A 98 22.21 2.82 -10.51
N ALA A 99 22.86 2.55 -9.37
CA ALA A 99 23.44 3.56 -8.48
C ALA A 99 24.64 4.30 -9.14
N HIS A 100 24.67 4.36 -10.47
CA HIS A 100 25.44 5.34 -11.21
C HIS A 100 24.73 6.69 -11.10
N LEU A 101 25.46 7.64 -10.55
CA LEU A 101 25.12 9.06 -10.43
C LEU A 101 24.30 9.59 -11.63
N PRO A 102 23.34 10.52 -11.41
CA PRO A 102 22.52 11.09 -12.47
C PRO A 102 23.36 12.02 -13.34
N GLY A 103 24.10 11.45 -14.27
CA GLY A 103 24.95 12.20 -15.19
C GLY A 103 24.80 11.79 -16.64
N GLU A 104 24.47 10.54 -16.92
CA GLU A 104 24.43 10.01 -18.29
C GLU A 104 23.38 8.87 -18.42
N SER A 105 22.13 9.09 -17.98
CA SER A 105 21.04 8.32 -18.54
C SER A 105 20.82 8.83 -19.95
N ALA A 106 21.10 8.01 -20.97
CA ALA A 106 20.61 8.27 -22.31
C ALA A 106 19.12 8.63 -22.17
N ARG A 107 18.76 9.88 -22.44
CA ARG A 107 17.37 10.33 -22.37
C ARG A 107 16.61 9.42 -23.32
N SER A 108 15.52 8.83 -22.86
CA SER A 108 14.65 7.97 -23.68
C SER A 108 14.23 8.63 -25.00
N ASN A 109 14.35 9.94 -25.09
CA ASN A 109 14.15 10.76 -26.28
C ASN A 109 15.22 10.53 -27.38
N ASP A 110 16.31 9.84 -27.08
CA ASP A 110 17.39 9.61 -28.07
C ASP A 110 17.24 8.27 -28.81
N LEU A 111 16.25 7.44 -28.46
CA LEU A 111 15.93 6.23 -29.23
C LEU A 111 14.96 6.59 -30.36
N PRO A 112 15.38 6.55 -31.63
CA PRO A 112 14.49 6.86 -32.74
C PRO A 112 13.32 5.90 -32.79
N GLY A 113 12.08 6.44 -32.73
CA GLY A 113 10.86 5.66 -32.82
C GLY A 113 10.17 5.39 -31.48
N PHE A 114 10.70 5.86 -30.34
CA PHE A 114 10.01 5.77 -29.05
C PHE A 114 9.32 7.08 -28.68
N LEU A 115 8.08 6.95 -28.20
CA LEU A 115 7.28 8.03 -27.61
C LEU A 115 7.34 7.92 -26.10
N SER A 116 7.62 9.02 -25.40
CA SER A 116 7.58 9.04 -23.94
C SER A 116 6.13 9.18 -23.44
N LEU A 117 5.67 8.22 -22.65
CA LEU A 117 4.43 8.31 -21.89
C LEU A 117 4.78 8.77 -20.48
N GLY A 118 4.68 10.06 -20.19
CA GLY A 118 4.87 10.48 -18.80
C GLY A 118 5.69 11.71 -18.53
N ASP A 119 6.14 12.43 -19.57
CA ASP A 119 6.91 13.65 -19.39
C ASP A 119 6.06 14.77 -18.73
N GLY A 120 6.48 15.18 -17.51
CA GLY A 120 6.15 16.47 -16.93
C GLY A 120 4.73 16.67 -16.37
N GLY A 121 3.95 15.61 -16.14
CA GLY A 121 2.62 15.75 -15.59
C GLY A 121 2.56 15.76 -14.06
N THR A 122 1.46 16.30 -13.51
CA THR A 122 1.16 16.35 -12.07
C THR A 122 0.55 15.05 -11.52
N THR A 123 0.35 14.04 -12.38
CA THR A 123 -0.24 12.76 -12.01
C THR A 123 0.84 11.75 -11.64
N THR A 124 0.56 10.90 -10.65
CA THR A 124 1.53 9.95 -10.07
C THR A 124 2.16 9.01 -11.08
N TRP A 125 1.38 8.43 -12.00
CA TRP A 125 1.92 7.54 -13.03
C TRP A 125 2.72 8.28 -14.12
N ARG A 126 2.50 9.61 -14.33
CA ARG A 126 3.27 10.42 -15.28
C ARG A 126 4.70 10.70 -14.84
N ARG A 127 5.06 10.35 -13.62
CA ARG A 127 6.44 10.36 -13.13
C ARG A 127 7.19 9.08 -13.48
N LEU A 128 6.47 8.06 -13.98
CA LEU A 128 7.07 6.87 -14.56
C LEU A 128 7.59 7.19 -15.95
N GLN A 129 8.83 6.83 -16.21
CA GLN A 129 9.40 6.95 -17.55
C GLN A 129 9.02 5.70 -18.35
N LEU A 130 7.99 5.82 -19.16
CA LEU A 130 7.54 4.80 -20.08
C LEU A 130 7.85 5.26 -21.49
N ALA A 131 8.70 4.55 -22.21
CA ALA A 131 8.95 4.78 -23.63
C ALA A 131 8.30 3.64 -24.42
N VAL A 132 7.50 3.97 -25.43
CA VAL A 132 6.81 3.00 -26.28
C VAL A 132 7.17 3.22 -27.73
N ALA A 133 7.38 2.13 -28.47
CA ALA A 133 7.44 2.13 -29.92
C ALA A 133 6.05 1.75 -30.47
N VAL A 134 5.61 2.45 -31.49
CA VAL A 134 4.31 2.21 -32.13
C VAL A 134 4.50 1.87 -33.62
N ASP A 135 3.70 0.93 -34.10
CA ASP A 135 3.52 0.65 -35.51
C ASP A 135 2.05 0.88 -35.88
N GLY A 136 1.83 1.93 -36.66
CA GLY A 136 0.48 2.46 -36.88
C GLY A 136 -0.11 3.04 -35.58
N ASP A 137 -1.16 2.41 -35.07
CA ASP A 137 -1.85 2.75 -33.83
C ASP A 137 -1.55 1.79 -32.65
N ARG A 138 -0.69 0.77 -32.89
CA ARG A 138 -0.43 -0.29 -31.91
C ARG A 138 0.96 -0.18 -31.28
N ILE A 139 1.02 -0.45 -29.99
CA ILE A 139 2.27 -0.54 -29.24
C ILE A 139 2.97 -1.86 -29.59
N VAL A 140 4.20 -1.78 -30.10
CA VAL A 140 4.99 -2.93 -30.53
C VAL A 140 6.21 -3.19 -29.65
N ASP A 141 6.66 -2.19 -28.90
CA ASP A 141 7.74 -2.35 -27.94
C ASP A 141 7.61 -1.36 -26.79
N ILE A 142 8.12 -1.73 -25.60
CA ILE A 142 7.99 -0.95 -24.38
C ILE A 142 9.30 -1.00 -23.60
N SER A 143 9.79 0.18 -23.25
CA SER A 143 10.86 0.34 -22.28
C SER A 143 10.32 1.05 -21.04
N THR A 144 10.49 0.43 -19.87
CA THR A 144 10.04 0.96 -18.58
C THR A 144 11.24 1.28 -17.71
N GLN A 145 11.25 2.48 -17.10
CA GLN A 145 12.28 2.88 -16.14
C GLN A 145 11.60 3.32 -14.84
N ALA A 146 11.94 2.65 -13.75
CA ALA A 146 11.64 3.06 -12.38
C ALA A 146 12.92 3.59 -11.72
N GLY A 147 12.81 4.26 -10.57
CA GLY A 147 13.96 4.74 -9.80
C GLY A 147 14.20 6.25 -9.86
N SER A 148 13.42 6.99 -10.64
CA SER A 148 13.60 8.45 -10.76
C SER A 148 13.25 9.26 -9.51
N LEU A 149 12.49 8.66 -8.58
CA LEU A 149 12.09 9.26 -7.31
C LEU A 149 12.79 8.59 -6.11
N THR A 150 13.75 7.70 -6.34
CA THR A 150 14.44 6.98 -5.28
C THR A 150 15.13 7.96 -4.32
N CYS A 151 14.71 7.93 -3.06
CA CYS A 151 15.27 8.76 -1.99
C CYS A 151 15.91 7.92 -0.88
N GLY A 152 16.03 6.60 -1.04
CA GLY A 152 16.59 5.70 -0.04
C GLY A 152 15.78 5.70 1.26
N LEU A 153 14.45 5.70 1.16
CA LEU A 153 13.56 5.86 2.33
C LEU A 153 13.79 4.78 3.38
N ALA A 154 14.01 3.53 2.98
CA ALA A 154 14.28 2.44 3.90
C ALA A 154 15.62 2.62 4.65
N GLN A 155 16.66 3.13 3.96
CA GLN A 155 17.94 3.46 4.60
C GLN A 155 17.79 4.64 5.56
N LEU A 156 17.08 5.69 5.12
CA LEU A 156 16.82 6.87 5.95
C LEU A 156 16.05 6.49 7.22
N ALA A 157 15.05 5.61 7.11
CA ALA A 157 14.22 5.15 8.20
C ALA A 157 15.02 4.45 9.33
N ARG A 158 16.09 3.73 9.00
CA ARG A 158 17.00 3.09 9.97
C ARG A 158 17.69 4.09 10.91
N HIS A 159 17.78 5.35 10.52
CA HIS A 159 18.37 6.42 11.34
C HIS A 159 17.33 7.18 12.18
N HIS A 160 16.04 6.90 12.02
CA HIS A 160 14.94 7.57 12.72
C HIS A 160 14.36 6.69 13.81
N THR A 161 13.83 7.32 14.86
CA THR A 161 13.17 6.61 15.96
C THR A 161 11.82 6.04 15.51
N TYR A 162 11.32 5.02 16.20
CA TYR A 162 10.01 4.42 15.91
C TYR A 162 8.88 5.45 15.86
N LEU A 163 8.93 6.51 16.68
CA LEU A 163 7.91 7.56 16.69
C LEU A 163 7.98 8.50 15.47
N GLN A 164 9.13 8.57 14.78
CA GLN A 164 9.32 9.38 13.57
C GLN A 164 8.97 8.63 12.28
N LEU A 165 8.99 7.29 12.31
CA LEU A 165 8.75 6.46 11.12
C LEU A 165 7.40 6.68 10.45
N PRO A 166 6.26 6.85 11.16
CA PRO A 166 4.97 7.06 10.51
C PRO A 166 4.95 8.27 9.60
N VAL A 167 5.59 9.37 10.01
CA VAL A 167 5.68 10.60 9.20
C VAL A 167 6.57 10.40 7.96
N LEU A 168 7.64 9.62 8.08
CA LEU A 168 8.47 9.24 6.93
C LEU A 168 7.69 8.38 5.93
N ALA A 169 6.92 7.40 6.42
CA ALA A 169 6.13 6.52 5.59
C ALA A 169 5.04 7.24 4.77
N GLU A 170 4.57 8.41 5.23
CA GLU A 170 3.65 9.26 4.46
C GLU A 170 4.21 9.70 3.10
N GLY A 171 5.52 9.70 2.95
CA GLY A 171 6.20 10.00 1.68
C GLY A 171 6.11 8.90 0.63
N LEU A 172 5.75 7.67 1.01
CA LEU A 172 5.65 6.53 0.10
C LEU A 172 4.53 6.67 -0.92
N ASN A 173 3.41 7.26 -0.52
CA ASN A 173 2.25 7.40 -1.41
C ASN A 173 1.56 8.74 -1.19
N GLU A 174 1.60 9.60 -2.20
CA GLU A 174 0.98 10.92 -2.10
C GLU A 174 -0.56 10.92 -2.17
N GLN A 175 -1.18 9.82 -2.59
CA GLN A 175 -2.64 9.67 -2.67
C GLN A 175 -3.23 9.00 -1.44
N SER A 176 -2.48 8.10 -0.80
CA SER A 176 -2.86 7.34 0.41
C SER A 176 -1.80 7.44 1.50
N THR A 177 -1.41 8.67 1.84
CA THR A 177 -0.36 8.98 2.83
C THR A 177 -0.62 8.36 4.19
N ASN A 178 -1.87 8.40 4.64
CA ASN A 178 -2.26 7.87 5.94
C ASN A 178 -2.24 6.35 6.00
N THR A 179 -2.55 5.67 4.90
CA THR A 179 -2.50 4.20 4.88
C THR A 179 -1.06 3.72 5.08
N CYS A 180 -0.07 4.43 4.50
CA CYS A 180 1.35 4.13 4.72
C CYS A 180 1.77 4.36 6.18
N ALA A 181 1.31 5.47 6.77
CA ALA A 181 1.53 5.76 8.19
C ALA A 181 0.83 4.74 9.10
N LEU A 182 -0.41 4.34 8.77
CA LEU A 182 -1.17 3.32 9.51
C LEU A 182 -0.46 1.97 9.50
N ALA A 183 -0.03 1.48 8.34
CA ALA A 183 0.73 0.23 8.24
C ALA A 183 1.98 0.28 9.13
N THR A 184 2.70 1.40 9.09
CA THR A 184 3.91 1.61 9.90
C THR A 184 3.60 1.62 11.39
N VAL A 185 2.54 2.31 11.82
CA VAL A 185 2.11 2.32 13.22
C VAL A 185 1.72 0.94 13.70
N LEU A 186 0.95 0.18 12.92
CA LEU A 186 0.56 -1.18 13.28
C LEU A 186 1.78 -2.11 13.37
N GLY A 187 2.76 -1.96 12.47
CA GLY A 187 4.03 -2.70 12.56
C GLY A 187 4.82 -2.38 13.83
N ILE A 188 4.88 -1.10 14.22
CA ILE A 188 5.54 -0.66 15.46
C ILE A 188 4.79 -1.19 16.69
N GLU A 189 3.47 -1.11 16.71
CA GLU A 189 2.63 -1.61 17.80
C GLU A 189 2.80 -3.12 17.98
N ALA A 190 2.82 -3.88 16.88
CA ALA A 190 3.11 -5.31 16.90
C ALA A 190 4.51 -5.60 17.49
N LEU A 191 5.54 -4.89 17.00
CA LEU A 191 6.92 -5.07 17.44
C LEU A 191 7.10 -4.72 18.92
N ALA A 192 6.42 -3.67 19.40
CA ALA A 192 6.53 -3.17 20.77
C ALA A 192 5.48 -3.75 21.73
N GLN A 193 4.63 -4.68 21.25
CA GLN A 193 3.54 -5.30 22.03
C GLN A 193 2.61 -4.24 22.65
N ILE A 194 2.15 -3.30 21.82
CA ILE A 194 1.17 -2.27 22.19
C ILE A 194 -0.17 -2.70 21.60
N ASP A 195 -1.19 -2.79 22.43
CA ASP A 195 -2.55 -3.13 22.02
C ASP A 195 -3.52 -1.96 22.31
N PRO A 196 -3.80 -1.11 21.29
CA PRO A 196 -4.71 0.02 21.47
C PRO A 196 -6.16 -0.44 21.68
N PRO A 197 -6.93 0.24 22.55
CA PRO A 197 -8.34 -0.08 22.77
C PRO A 197 -9.17 0.11 21.50
N GLU A 198 -10.33 -0.58 21.44
CA GLU A 198 -11.22 -0.59 20.27
C GLU A 198 -11.61 0.82 19.78
N ALA A 199 -11.77 1.79 20.70
CA ALA A 199 -12.09 3.18 20.33
C ALA A 199 -11.07 3.79 19.38
N ILE A 200 -9.78 3.53 19.60
CA ILE A 200 -8.68 3.96 18.71
C ILE A 200 -8.73 3.18 17.40
N GLN A 201 -8.95 1.87 17.48
CA GLN A 201 -9.00 1.01 16.30
C GLN A 201 -10.18 1.40 15.39
N HIS A 202 -11.38 1.63 15.92
CA HIS A 202 -12.53 2.13 15.17
C HIS A 202 -12.26 3.51 14.53
N ALA A 203 -11.64 4.42 15.28
CA ALA A 203 -11.27 5.74 14.74
C ALA A 203 -10.25 5.64 13.59
N ARG A 204 -9.34 4.66 13.64
CA ARG A 204 -8.41 4.37 12.55
C ARG A 204 -9.11 3.77 11.34
N VAL A 205 -10.07 2.86 11.52
CA VAL A 205 -10.92 2.35 10.43
C VAL A 205 -11.67 3.50 9.75
N PHE A 206 -12.29 4.39 10.54
CA PHE A 206 -12.97 5.57 10.01
C PHE A 206 -12.09 6.40 9.07
N MET A 207 -10.89 6.74 9.52
CA MET A 207 -9.96 7.57 8.73
C MET A 207 -9.40 6.81 7.53
N ALA A 208 -9.11 5.52 7.65
CA ALA A 208 -8.61 4.69 6.55
C ALA A 208 -9.65 4.55 5.43
N GLU A 209 -10.93 4.38 5.75
CA GLU A 209 -11.98 4.27 4.74
C GLU A 209 -12.30 5.62 4.09
N LEU A 210 -12.18 6.75 4.80
CA LEU A 210 -12.28 8.08 4.19
C LEU A 210 -11.12 8.34 3.23
N GLU A 211 -9.91 7.93 3.58
CA GLU A 211 -8.75 8.04 2.68
C GLU A 211 -8.92 7.19 1.43
N ARG A 212 -9.45 5.96 1.56
CA ARG A 212 -9.79 5.12 0.40
C ARG A 212 -10.74 5.83 -0.55
N VAL A 213 -11.81 6.44 -0.04
CA VAL A 213 -12.74 7.23 -0.87
C VAL A 213 -12.03 8.41 -1.51
N HIS A 214 -11.17 9.13 -0.77
CA HIS A 214 -10.41 10.26 -1.30
C HIS A 214 -9.45 9.84 -2.42
N ALA A 215 -8.75 8.72 -2.26
CA ALA A 215 -7.84 8.16 -3.26
C ALA A 215 -8.60 7.71 -4.51
N HIS A 216 -9.75 7.04 -4.33
CA HIS A 216 -10.59 6.63 -5.46
C HIS A 216 -11.25 7.82 -6.18
N CYS A 217 -11.56 8.92 -5.51
CA CYS A 217 -11.92 10.17 -6.19
C CYS A 217 -10.76 10.72 -7.02
N GLY A 218 -9.51 10.58 -6.53
CA GLY A 218 -8.31 10.94 -7.28
C GLY A 218 -8.11 10.08 -8.53
N TRP A 219 -8.28 8.76 -8.38
CA TRP A 219 -8.31 7.83 -9.49
C TRP A 219 -9.41 8.21 -10.52
N LEU A 220 -10.62 8.52 -10.06
CA LEU A 220 -11.74 8.88 -10.95
C LEU A 220 -11.45 10.13 -11.78
N VAL A 221 -10.74 11.12 -11.22
CA VAL A 221 -10.26 12.30 -11.98
C VAL A 221 -9.37 11.86 -13.15
N LEU A 222 -8.45 10.93 -12.92
CA LEU A 222 -7.53 10.43 -13.95
C LEU A 222 -8.26 9.62 -15.02
N GLN A 223 -9.13 8.69 -14.60
CA GLN A 223 -9.88 7.83 -15.52
C GLN A 223 -10.87 8.63 -16.37
N ALA A 224 -11.59 9.58 -15.76
CA ALA A 224 -12.50 10.46 -16.49
C ALA A 224 -11.75 11.34 -17.49
N ALA A 225 -10.56 11.84 -17.12
CA ALA A 225 -9.73 12.63 -18.02
C ALA A 225 -9.23 11.80 -19.22
N ALA A 226 -8.80 10.54 -18.98
CA ALA A 226 -8.40 9.61 -20.03
C ALA A 226 -9.57 9.30 -20.99
N CYS A 227 -10.79 9.22 -20.45
CA CYS A 227 -12.02 9.03 -21.23
C CYS A 227 -12.58 10.33 -21.84
N ALA A 228 -11.93 11.48 -21.66
CA ALA A 228 -12.38 12.80 -22.11
C ALA A 228 -13.75 13.22 -21.55
N ASP A 229 -14.09 12.79 -20.33
CA ASP A 229 -15.34 13.16 -19.63
C ASP A 229 -15.07 14.33 -18.65
N GLU A 230 -14.97 15.55 -19.20
CA GLU A 230 -14.66 16.76 -18.45
C GLU A 230 -15.69 17.08 -17.36
N ALA A 231 -16.96 16.71 -17.56
CA ALA A 231 -18.01 16.91 -16.56
C ALA A 231 -17.72 16.09 -15.30
N LEU A 232 -17.40 14.80 -15.48
CA LEU A 232 -17.06 13.90 -14.38
C LEU A 232 -15.72 14.25 -13.72
N VAL A 233 -14.73 14.73 -14.50
CA VAL A 233 -13.46 15.26 -13.95
C VAL A 233 -13.73 16.37 -12.95
N ASN A 234 -14.58 17.34 -13.31
CA ASN A 234 -14.89 18.47 -12.44
C ASN A 234 -15.68 18.03 -11.20
N GLU A 235 -16.65 17.13 -11.37
CA GLU A 235 -17.44 16.61 -10.24
C GLU A 235 -16.55 15.82 -9.25
N ALA A 236 -15.65 14.98 -9.75
CA ALA A 236 -14.69 14.23 -8.91
C ALA A 236 -13.70 15.18 -8.18
N ARG A 237 -13.24 16.25 -8.82
CA ARG A 237 -12.41 17.29 -8.18
C ARG A 237 -13.17 17.99 -7.05
N HIS A 238 -14.43 18.35 -7.29
CA HIS A 238 -15.28 18.98 -6.26
C HIS A 238 -15.51 18.02 -5.08
N ALA A 239 -15.68 16.72 -5.33
CA ALA A 239 -15.82 15.73 -4.28
C ALA A 239 -14.54 15.61 -3.43
N ARG A 240 -13.38 15.61 -4.06
CA ARG A 240 -12.07 15.64 -3.34
C ARG A 240 -11.93 16.88 -2.47
N GLU A 241 -12.35 18.05 -2.97
CA GLU A 241 -12.30 19.29 -2.20
C GLU A 241 -13.21 19.23 -0.96
N ARG A 242 -14.40 18.64 -1.08
CA ARG A 242 -15.31 18.44 0.06
C ARG A 242 -14.72 17.44 1.09
N LEU A 243 -14.06 16.38 0.63
CA LEU A 243 -13.35 15.46 1.52
C LEU A 243 -12.16 16.16 2.22
N ALA A 244 -11.41 17.00 1.50
CA ALA A 244 -10.35 17.79 2.09
C ALA A 244 -10.88 18.76 3.18
N GLN A 245 -12.09 19.33 2.99
CA GLN A 245 -12.74 20.14 4.02
C GLN A 245 -13.14 19.27 5.23
N LEU A 246 -13.69 18.08 5.02
CA LEU A 246 -13.99 17.15 6.11
C LEU A 246 -12.71 16.81 6.89
N PHE A 247 -11.58 16.60 6.23
CA PHE A 247 -10.31 16.39 6.92
C PHE A 247 -9.88 17.61 7.74
N VAL A 248 -10.11 18.83 7.25
CA VAL A 248 -9.88 20.05 8.05
C VAL A 248 -10.74 20.04 9.31
N ASP A 249 -12.02 19.70 9.18
CA ASP A 249 -12.96 19.69 10.30
C ASP A 249 -12.58 18.62 11.33
N VAL A 250 -12.08 17.46 10.90
CA VAL A 250 -11.77 16.29 11.75
C VAL A 250 -10.36 16.31 12.34
N CYS A 251 -9.37 16.75 11.56
CA CYS A 251 -7.97 16.70 12.02
C CYS A 251 -7.19 18.03 11.81
N GLY A 252 -7.88 19.11 11.48
CA GLY A 252 -7.28 20.44 11.33
C GLY A 252 -6.43 20.62 10.08
N ARG A 253 -6.41 19.65 9.15
CA ARG A 253 -5.51 19.63 7.98
C ARG A 253 -6.24 19.15 6.74
N ARG A 254 -5.98 19.77 5.59
CA ARG A 254 -6.54 19.35 4.29
C ARG A 254 -6.06 17.96 3.83
N ARG A 255 -4.82 17.61 4.20
CA ARG A 255 -4.25 16.27 4.13
C ARG A 255 -4.04 15.80 5.56
N PRO A 256 -4.63 14.70 5.96
CA PRO A 256 -4.59 14.24 7.35
C PRO A 256 -3.24 13.59 7.72
N THR A 257 -2.12 14.32 7.47
CA THR A 257 -0.77 13.86 7.79
C THR A 257 -0.47 13.93 9.29
N GLY A 258 0.34 12.99 9.81
CA GLY A 258 0.78 12.95 11.21
C GLY A 258 -0.34 12.68 12.20
N ILE A 259 -1.43 12.04 11.78
CA ILE A 259 -2.56 11.71 12.66
C ILE A 259 -2.39 10.36 13.37
N TYR A 260 -1.62 9.45 12.80
CA TYR A 260 -1.38 8.13 13.37
C TYR A 260 -0.09 8.11 14.18
N LEU A 261 -0.20 7.72 15.43
CA LEU A 261 0.92 7.49 16.33
C LEU A 261 0.69 6.15 17.05
N PRO A 262 1.75 5.44 17.48
CA PRO A 262 1.58 4.24 18.29
C PRO A 262 0.68 4.52 19.50
N GLY A 263 -0.36 3.71 19.70
CA GLY A 263 -1.33 3.86 20.79
C GLY A 263 -2.21 5.11 20.76
N ARG A 264 -2.20 5.88 19.64
CA ARG A 264 -2.94 7.15 19.55
C ARG A 264 -3.42 7.42 18.13
N ILE A 265 -4.52 8.22 18.04
CA ILE A 265 -4.95 8.88 16.79
C ILE A 265 -5.35 10.33 17.09
N LEU A 266 -4.93 11.25 16.23
CA LEU A 266 -5.16 12.69 16.39
C LEU A 266 -6.33 13.16 15.52
N ILE A 267 -7.55 12.95 16.00
CA ILE A 267 -8.79 13.43 15.36
C ILE A 267 -9.74 14.07 16.37
N ASP A 268 -10.58 14.96 15.89
CA ASP A 268 -11.74 15.49 16.61
C ASP A 268 -13.01 14.82 16.05
N ARG A 269 -13.78 14.15 16.91
CA ARG A 269 -15.00 13.44 16.53
C ARG A 269 -16.24 14.33 16.53
N ASP A 270 -16.23 15.41 17.29
CA ASP A 270 -17.41 16.24 17.47
C ASP A 270 -17.97 16.80 16.16
N PRO A 271 -17.14 17.36 15.23
CA PRO A 271 -17.62 17.83 13.94
C PRO A 271 -17.80 16.68 12.93
N ALA A 272 -17.25 15.49 13.18
CA ALA A 272 -17.08 14.43 12.18
C ALA A 272 -18.42 13.90 11.64
N GLU A 273 -19.42 13.71 12.49
CA GLU A 273 -20.71 13.09 12.10
C GLU A 273 -21.48 13.99 11.13
N ALA A 274 -21.58 15.29 11.44
CA ALA A 274 -22.27 16.27 10.57
C ALA A 274 -21.53 16.47 9.25
N ALA A 275 -20.20 16.59 9.30
CA ALA A 275 -19.35 16.73 8.11
C ALA A 275 -19.41 15.49 7.21
N LEU A 276 -19.34 14.29 7.79
CA LEU A 276 -19.46 13.03 7.06
C LEU A 276 -20.83 12.89 6.36
N THR A 277 -21.91 13.21 7.06
CA THR A 277 -23.27 13.17 6.51
C THR A 277 -23.40 14.08 5.29
N ALA A 278 -22.87 15.31 5.37
CA ALA A 278 -22.90 16.28 4.27
C ALA A 278 -22.11 15.80 3.04
N VAL A 279 -20.93 15.23 3.26
CA VAL A 279 -20.05 14.73 2.20
C VAL A 279 -20.61 13.44 1.57
N THR A 280 -21.16 12.53 2.36
CA THR A 280 -21.70 11.24 1.90
C THR A 280 -22.77 11.41 0.83
N LYS A 281 -23.69 12.36 1.00
CA LYS A 281 -24.73 12.65 0.00
C LYS A 281 -24.13 13.03 -1.34
N HIS A 282 -23.09 13.85 -1.33
CA HIS A 282 -22.42 14.30 -2.56
C HIS A 282 -21.63 13.16 -3.22
N LEU A 283 -20.91 12.36 -2.44
CA LEU A 283 -20.15 11.21 -2.93
C LEU A 283 -21.06 10.12 -3.50
N THR A 284 -22.21 9.87 -2.88
CA THR A 284 -23.22 8.94 -3.44
C THR A 284 -23.70 9.40 -4.81
N HIS A 285 -23.91 10.69 -4.99
CA HIS A 285 -24.27 11.25 -6.30
C HIS A 285 -23.15 11.07 -7.31
N LEU A 286 -21.90 11.40 -6.94
CA LEU A 286 -20.71 11.18 -7.79
C LEU A 286 -20.59 9.73 -8.26
N ILE A 287 -20.75 8.76 -7.35
CA ILE A 287 -20.68 7.32 -7.68
C ILE A 287 -21.77 6.94 -8.70
N GLN A 288 -22.99 7.48 -8.54
CA GLN A 288 -24.08 7.25 -9.48
C GLN A 288 -23.78 7.86 -10.86
N THR A 289 -23.28 9.10 -10.90
CA THR A 289 -22.89 9.77 -12.15
C THR A 289 -21.77 8.98 -12.86
N ALA A 290 -20.75 8.54 -12.11
CA ALA A 290 -19.65 7.74 -12.67
C ALA A 290 -20.15 6.39 -13.26
N ARG A 291 -21.09 5.72 -12.58
CA ARG A 291 -21.73 4.50 -13.13
C ARG A 291 -22.53 4.76 -14.39
N GLN A 292 -23.19 5.92 -14.50
CA GLN A 292 -23.91 6.33 -15.71
C GLN A 292 -22.94 6.61 -16.86
N SER A 293 -21.82 7.30 -16.60
CA SER A 293 -20.75 7.52 -17.58
C SER A 293 -20.16 6.21 -18.08
N LEU A 294 -19.95 5.25 -17.17
CA LEU A 294 -19.42 3.92 -17.51
C LEU A 294 -20.39 3.11 -18.38
N SER A 295 -21.69 3.07 -18.04
CA SER A 295 -22.69 2.18 -18.64
C SER A 295 -23.57 2.80 -19.73
N GLY A 296 -23.49 4.11 -19.96
CA GLY A 296 -24.31 4.83 -20.94
C GLY A 296 -24.10 4.37 -22.38
N ARG A 297 -25.06 4.70 -23.29
CA ARG A 297 -25.00 4.30 -24.73
C ARG A 297 -23.73 4.75 -25.46
N ARG A 298 -23.12 5.88 -25.06
CA ARG A 298 -21.82 6.40 -25.52
C ARG A 298 -20.76 6.26 -24.43
N GLY A 299 -21.01 5.44 -23.41
CA GLY A 299 -20.19 5.31 -22.24
C GLY A 299 -18.88 4.56 -22.49
N TRP A 300 -18.04 4.60 -21.51
CA TRP A 300 -16.69 4.02 -21.55
C TRP A 300 -16.70 2.51 -21.76
N ARG A 301 -17.72 1.80 -21.26
CA ARG A 301 -17.83 0.32 -21.34
C ARG A 301 -17.58 -0.20 -22.75
N ARG A 302 -18.20 0.41 -23.79
CA ARG A 302 -18.05 -0.08 -25.16
C ARG A 302 -16.62 0.01 -25.69
N ARG A 303 -15.88 1.03 -25.26
CA ARG A 303 -14.49 1.25 -25.70
C ARG A 303 -13.51 0.43 -24.88
N LEU A 304 -13.75 0.31 -23.57
CA LEU A 304 -12.80 -0.21 -22.61
C LEU A 304 -12.98 -1.70 -22.26
N THR A 305 -14.08 -2.33 -22.74
CA THR A 305 -14.26 -3.78 -22.55
C THR A 305 -13.14 -4.54 -23.26
N GLY A 306 -12.47 -5.44 -22.53
CA GLY A 306 -11.35 -6.24 -22.99
C GLY A 306 -10.01 -5.52 -23.03
N VAL A 307 -9.97 -4.21 -22.76
CA VAL A 307 -8.70 -3.46 -22.71
C VAL A 307 -7.94 -3.80 -21.44
N GLY A 308 -6.69 -4.26 -21.61
CA GLY A 308 -5.78 -4.56 -20.51
C GLY A 308 -6.34 -5.61 -19.54
N ALA A 309 -6.95 -6.68 -20.07
CA ALA A 309 -7.44 -7.79 -19.26
C ALA A 309 -6.30 -8.54 -18.57
N VAL A 310 -6.50 -8.85 -17.29
CA VAL A 310 -5.56 -9.62 -16.45
C VAL A 310 -6.22 -10.92 -16.05
N GLU A 311 -5.54 -12.04 -16.30
CA GLU A 311 -6.02 -13.36 -15.94
C GLU A 311 -5.79 -13.67 -14.45
N PRO A 312 -6.64 -14.51 -13.81
CA PRO A 312 -6.44 -14.92 -12.42
C PRO A 312 -5.06 -15.54 -12.14
N GLY A 313 -4.50 -16.27 -13.10
CA GLY A 313 -3.16 -16.85 -13.01
C GLY A 313 -2.07 -15.79 -12.83
N ASP A 314 -2.13 -14.68 -13.58
CA ASP A 314 -1.19 -13.57 -13.44
C ASP A 314 -1.25 -12.90 -12.06
N VAL A 315 -2.46 -12.82 -11.50
CA VAL A 315 -2.65 -12.25 -10.16
C VAL A 315 -1.84 -13.02 -9.12
N VAL A 316 -1.92 -14.33 -9.13
CA VAL A 316 -1.21 -15.20 -8.19
C VAL A 316 0.29 -15.24 -8.48
N GLU A 317 0.66 -15.45 -9.74
CA GLU A 317 2.07 -15.56 -10.12
C GLU A 317 2.88 -14.29 -9.89
N ARG A 318 2.24 -13.11 -10.05
CA ARG A 318 2.89 -11.80 -9.94
C ARG A 318 2.60 -11.08 -8.63
N MET A 319 1.98 -11.76 -7.66
CA MET A 319 1.68 -11.20 -6.34
C MET A 319 0.84 -9.93 -6.40
N LEU A 320 -0.08 -9.84 -7.38
CA LEU A 320 -0.95 -8.69 -7.55
C LEU A 320 -2.04 -8.68 -6.47
N SER A 321 -2.53 -7.50 -6.13
CA SER A 321 -3.51 -7.31 -5.05
C SER A 321 -4.48 -6.16 -5.37
N GLY A 322 -5.38 -5.88 -4.45
CA GLY A 322 -6.29 -4.75 -4.53
C GLY A 322 -7.33 -4.83 -5.66
N PRO A 323 -7.79 -3.68 -6.17
CA PRO A 323 -8.79 -3.63 -7.23
C PRO A 323 -8.39 -4.37 -8.50
N LEU A 324 -7.08 -4.45 -8.82
CA LEU A 324 -6.57 -5.19 -9.96
C LEU A 324 -6.83 -6.69 -9.82
N ALA A 325 -6.54 -7.26 -8.66
CA ALA A 325 -6.78 -8.67 -8.37
C ALA A 325 -8.28 -8.99 -8.33
N ARG A 326 -9.07 -8.16 -7.66
CA ARG A 326 -10.52 -8.35 -7.52
C ARG A 326 -11.26 -8.21 -8.84
N ALA A 327 -10.81 -7.34 -9.74
CA ALA A 327 -11.34 -7.24 -11.09
C ALA A 327 -11.09 -8.53 -11.92
N SER A 328 -10.03 -9.25 -11.60
CA SER A 328 -9.59 -10.49 -12.31
C SER A 328 -10.13 -11.78 -11.69
N GLY A 329 -11.15 -11.73 -10.85
CA GLY A 329 -11.77 -12.92 -10.25
C GLY A 329 -11.12 -13.40 -8.95
N VAL A 330 -10.05 -12.76 -8.49
CA VAL A 330 -9.32 -13.19 -7.28
C VAL A 330 -9.80 -12.37 -6.08
N ALA A 331 -10.54 -13.03 -5.20
CA ALA A 331 -11.18 -12.41 -4.03
C ALA A 331 -10.20 -12.18 -2.88
N ILE A 332 -9.11 -11.42 -3.10
CA ILE A 332 -8.12 -11.07 -2.08
C ILE A 332 -8.39 -9.67 -1.56
N ASP A 333 -8.54 -9.54 -0.24
CA ASP A 333 -8.64 -8.28 0.50
C ASP A 333 -8.14 -8.52 1.92
N VAL A 334 -7.13 -7.76 2.34
CA VAL A 334 -6.50 -7.92 3.66
C VAL A 334 -7.50 -7.70 4.79
N ARG A 335 -8.47 -6.80 4.60
CA ARG A 335 -9.52 -6.50 5.59
C ARG A 335 -10.40 -7.70 5.91
N ARG A 336 -10.49 -8.68 5.00
CA ARG A 336 -11.32 -9.90 5.12
C ARG A 336 -10.51 -11.14 5.45
N HIS A 337 -9.35 -11.34 4.78
CA HIS A 337 -8.56 -12.57 4.90
C HIS A 337 -7.65 -12.57 6.13
N THR A 338 -7.08 -11.43 6.43
CA THR A 338 -6.20 -11.20 7.59
C THR A 338 -6.62 -9.90 8.27
N PRO A 339 -7.81 -9.86 8.90
CA PRO A 339 -8.35 -8.64 9.47
C PRO A 339 -7.39 -7.98 10.44
N TYR A 340 -7.20 -6.69 10.27
CA TYR A 340 -6.46 -5.82 11.17
C TYR A 340 -7.41 -4.78 11.77
N LEU A 341 -7.03 -4.11 12.85
CA LEU A 341 -7.91 -3.24 13.62
C LEU A 341 -9.20 -4.00 13.97
N THR A 342 -10.34 -3.38 13.74
CA THR A 342 -11.67 -3.95 14.03
C THR A 342 -12.46 -4.28 12.75
N TYR A 343 -11.79 -4.56 11.61
CA TYR A 343 -12.50 -4.88 10.38
C TYR A 343 -13.33 -6.16 10.45
N ASP A 344 -12.94 -7.10 11.31
CA ASP A 344 -13.69 -8.33 11.60
C ASP A 344 -15.05 -8.08 12.28
N GLN A 345 -15.24 -6.91 12.89
CA GLN A 345 -16.51 -6.50 13.52
C GLN A 345 -17.50 -5.87 12.53
N PHE A 346 -17.04 -5.55 11.32
CA PHE A 346 -17.87 -4.92 10.29
C PHE A 346 -18.21 -5.90 9.18
N ASP A 347 -19.50 -5.97 8.86
CA ASP A 347 -19.96 -6.68 7.69
C ASP A 347 -19.94 -5.75 6.46
N PHE A 348 -19.23 -6.18 5.41
CA PHE A 348 -19.16 -5.50 4.13
C PHE A 348 -18.93 -6.50 3.01
N ASP A 349 -19.43 -6.20 1.81
CA ASP A 349 -19.30 -7.05 0.65
C ASP A 349 -17.98 -6.80 -0.07
N LEU A 350 -17.37 -7.87 -0.54
CA LEU A 350 -16.19 -7.81 -1.37
C LEU A 350 -16.60 -7.73 -2.83
N SER A 351 -16.26 -6.64 -3.50
CA SER A 351 -16.54 -6.49 -4.93
C SER A 351 -15.54 -7.30 -5.75
N VAL A 352 -16.02 -8.30 -6.47
CA VAL A 352 -15.21 -9.16 -7.34
C VAL A 352 -15.85 -9.18 -8.74
N ARG A 353 -15.01 -9.11 -9.78
CA ARG A 353 -15.38 -9.21 -11.19
C ARG A 353 -14.53 -10.31 -11.84
N THR A 354 -14.75 -10.63 -13.11
CA THR A 354 -14.13 -11.80 -13.75
C THR A 354 -13.40 -11.51 -15.05
N GLU A 355 -13.68 -10.38 -15.70
CA GLU A 355 -13.07 -10.06 -17.00
C GLU A 355 -11.66 -9.46 -16.86
N GLY A 356 -11.33 -8.90 -15.70
CA GLY A 356 -10.02 -8.33 -15.39
C GLY A 356 -9.63 -7.10 -16.20
N ASP A 357 -10.54 -6.51 -16.95
CA ASP A 357 -10.31 -5.38 -17.86
C ASP A 357 -10.46 -4.01 -17.15
N VAL A 358 -10.28 -2.93 -17.90
CA VAL A 358 -10.43 -1.56 -17.40
C VAL A 358 -11.82 -1.33 -16.81
N VAL A 359 -12.88 -1.87 -17.44
CA VAL A 359 -14.26 -1.70 -16.97
C VAL A 359 -14.46 -2.32 -15.61
N ASP A 360 -14.00 -3.55 -15.43
CA ASP A 360 -14.12 -4.26 -14.17
C ASP A 360 -13.34 -3.59 -13.05
N ARG A 361 -12.15 -3.07 -13.35
CA ARG A 361 -11.39 -2.27 -12.37
C ARG A 361 -12.12 -0.99 -11.97
N CYS A 362 -12.81 -0.34 -12.90
CA CYS A 362 -13.65 0.83 -12.60
C CYS A 362 -14.83 0.45 -11.70
N GLU A 363 -15.55 -0.63 -12.03
CA GLU A 363 -16.69 -1.10 -11.24
C GLU A 363 -16.29 -1.47 -9.81
N VAL A 364 -15.18 -2.22 -9.64
CA VAL A 364 -14.65 -2.58 -8.31
C VAL A 364 -14.37 -1.33 -7.48
N ARG A 365 -13.69 -0.32 -8.02
CA ARG A 365 -13.39 0.92 -7.27
C ARG A 365 -14.65 1.72 -6.90
N LEU A 366 -15.65 1.78 -7.78
CA LEU A 366 -16.91 2.45 -7.48
C LEU A 366 -17.72 1.72 -6.40
N ASP A 367 -17.67 0.39 -6.38
CA ASP A 367 -18.28 -0.41 -5.32
C ASP A 367 -17.53 -0.21 -4.00
N GLU A 368 -16.21 -0.19 -4.02
CA GLU A 368 -15.39 0.08 -2.85
C GLU A 368 -15.66 1.47 -2.26
N MET A 369 -15.79 2.51 -3.09
CA MET A 369 -16.19 3.83 -2.60
C MET A 369 -17.51 3.80 -1.84
N ALA A 370 -18.50 3.09 -2.36
CA ALA A 370 -19.80 2.98 -1.71
C ALA A 370 -19.72 2.21 -0.38
N GLN A 371 -19.00 1.11 -0.35
CA GLN A 371 -18.78 0.31 0.87
C GLN A 371 -17.96 1.09 1.91
N SER A 372 -16.92 1.79 1.50
CA SER A 372 -16.07 2.59 2.40
C SER A 372 -16.83 3.72 3.09
N LEU A 373 -17.79 4.35 2.41
CA LEU A 373 -18.65 5.35 3.05
C LEU A 373 -19.51 4.75 4.16
N LEU A 374 -20.06 3.55 3.95
CA LEU A 374 -20.85 2.84 4.97
C LEU A 374 -19.96 2.39 6.15
N LEU A 375 -18.78 1.87 5.85
CA LEU A 375 -17.80 1.47 6.87
C LEU A 375 -17.35 2.66 7.70
N ALA A 376 -17.04 3.80 7.07
CA ALA A 376 -16.65 5.02 7.77
C ALA A 376 -17.75 5.52 8.73
N GLN A 377 -19.01 5.48 8.32
CA GLN A 377 -20.14 5.85 9.19
C GLN A 377 -20.26 4.93 10.40
N ARG A 378 -20.18 3.61 10.20
CA ARG A 378 -20.27 2.62 11.26
C ARG A 378 -19.08 2.71 12.23
N ALA A 379 -17.89 2.86 11.70
CA ALA A 379 -16.65 2.99 12.47
C ALA A 379 -16.63 4.27 13.32
N LEU A 380 -17.08 5.41 12.78
CA LEU A 380 -17.21 6.65 13.54
C LEU A 380 -18.19 6.48 14.71
N ALA A 381 -19.36 5.88 14.47
CA ALA A 381 -20.37 5.65 15.50
C ALA A 381 -19.85 4.71 16.60
N ALA A 382 -19.02 3.72 16.25
CA ALA A 382 -18.42 2.78 17.19
C ALA A 382 -17.20 3.34 17.94
N SER A 383 -16.58 4.42 17.47
CA SER A 383 -15.31 4.97 18.02
C SER A 383 -15.50 5.73 19.34
N GLN A 384 -16.25 5.19 20.28
CA GLN A 384 -16.52 5.84 21.58
C GLN A 384 -15.42 5.50 22.59
N GLY A 385 -14.89 6.52 23.31
CA GLY A 385 -13.85 6.33 24.32
C GLY A 385 -12.59 7.17 24.06
N PRO A 386 -11.51 6.93 24.81
CA PRO A 386 -10.26 7.67 24.65
C PRO A 386 -9.55 7.36 23.31
N LEU A 387 -8.94 8.37 22.71
CA LEU A 387 -8.18 8.25 21.47
C LEU A 387 -6.66 8.18 21.68
N GLN A 388 -6.25 7.96 22.91
CA GLN A 388 -4.86 7.81 23.35
C GLN A 388 -4.81 6.81 24.50
N ILE A 389 -3.80 5.95 24.52
CA ILE A 389 -3.50 5.08 25.66
C ILE A 389 -2.64 5.81 26.69
N ASP A 390 -2.67 5.36 27.93
CA ASP A 390 -1.80 5.83 28.99
C ASP A 390 -0.55 4.95 29.07
N ASP A 391 0.40 5.19 28.15
CA ASP A 391 1.68 4.48 28.10
C ASP A 391 2.81 5.50 28.00
N LEU A 392 3.62 5.60 29.05
CA LEU A 392 4.72 6.56 29.16
C LEU A 392 5.81 6.36 28.11
N ARG A 393 5.89 5.19 27.46
CA ARG A 393 6.85 4.93 26.38
C ARG A 393 6.54 5.74 25.11
N ILE A 394 5.27 6.13 24.92
CA ILE A 394 4.79 6.74 23.67
C ILE A 394 4.00 8.02 23.86
N ALA A 395 3.45 8.25 25.04
CA ALA A 395 2.61 9.41 25.35
C ALA A 395 3.04 10.04 26.70
N PRO A 396 4.11 10.86 26.71
CA PRO A 396 4.44 11.61 27.90
C PRO A 396 3.31 12.58 28.25
N PRO A 397 3.15 12.95 29.53
CA PRO A 397 2.13 13.89 29.94
C PRO A 397 2.25 15.21 29.15
N GLU A 398 1.12 15.75 28.70
CA GLU A 398 1.06 16.99 27.87
C GLU A 398 1.77 18.19 28.50
N THR A 399 1.74 18.27 29.83
CA THR A 399 2.45 19.28 30.62
C THR A 399 3.39 18.58 31.58
N PRO A 400 4.71 18.60 31.31
CA PRO A 400 5.68 18.07 32.27
C PRO A 400 5.59 18.82 33.60
N ALA A 401 5.22 18.12 34.66
CA ALA A 401 5.11 18.72 36.01
C ALA A 401 6.48 18.87 36.71
N SER A 402 7.53 18.30 36.13
CA SER A 402 8.89 18.36 36.68
C SER A 402 9.94 18.41 35.58
N THR A 403 11.15 18.89 35.94
CA THR A 403 12.31 18.88 35.03
C THR A 403 12.67 17.47 34.56
N ALA A 404 12.50 16.44 35.40
CA ALA A 404 12.73 15.06 35.06
C ALA A 404 11.77 14.58 33.95
N GLN A 405 10.48 14.93 34.04
CA GLN A 405 9.49 14.62 32.98
C GLN A 405 9.79 15.36 31.67
N MET A 406 10.30 16.60 31.77
CA MET A 406 10.70 17.35 30.58
C MET A 406 11.93 16.72 29.90
N ILE A 407 12.93 16.30 30.67
CA ILE A 407 14.11 15.58 30.15
C ILE A 407 13.66 14.27 29.47
N HIS A 408 12.82 13.48 30.13
CA HIS A 408 12.28 12.25 29.59
C HIS A 408 11.48 12.46 28.30
N HIS A 409 10.71 13.56 28.22
CA HIS A 409 10.01 13.95 26.99
C HIS A 409 10.99 14.20 25.83
N PHE A 410 12.08 14.93 26.07
CA PHE A 410 13.11 15.14 25.05
C PHE A 410 13.81 13.85 24.64
N GLU A 411 14.19 13.01 25.58
CA GLU A 411 14.83 11.73 25.32
C GLU A 411 13.95 10.81 24.47
N MET A 412 12.65 10.74 24.75
CA MET A 412 11.71 9.94 23.96
C MET A 412 11.66 10.35 22.50
N TRP A 413 11.59 11.66 22.22
CA TRP A 413 11.42 12.16 20.86
C TRP A 413 12.73 12.25 20.08
N MET A 414 13.81 12.62 20.73
CA MET A 414 15.09 12.87 20.08
C MET A 414 15.95 11.61 19.96
N GLU A 415 15.92 10.74 20.95
CA GLU A 415 16.81 9.58 21.05
C GLU A 415 16.06 8.23 21.04
N GLY A 416 14.72 8.25 21.08
CA GLY A 416 13.89 7.05 21.03
C GLY A 416 13.94 6.17 22.26
N HIS A 417 14.33 6.71 23.41
CA HIS A 417 14.46 5.97 24.67
C HIS A 417 13.14 5.40 25.18
N GLY A 418 12.00 5.91 24.73
CA GLY A 418 10.68 5.42 25.15
C GLY A 418 10.33 4.07 24.57
N LEU A 419 10.59 3.85 23.29
CA LEU A 419 10.18 2.68 22.55
C LEU A 419 11.40 1.86 22.15
N GLN A 420 11.67 0.78 22.88
CA GLN A 420 12.79 -0.13 22.67
C GLN A 420 12.26 -1.58 22.62
N PRO A 421 11.81 -2.05 21.45
CA PRO A 421 11.37 -3.43 21.29
C PRO A 421 12.51 -4.40 21.55
N LYS A 422 12.18 -5.65 21.94
CA LYS A 422 13.20 -6.65 22.28
C LYS A 422 14.20 -6.87 21.14
N PRO A 423 15.50 -7.08 21.45
CA PRO A 423 16.48 -7.47 20.43
C PRO A 423 16.04 -8.74 19.69
N GLY A 424 16.14 -8.74 18.38
CA GLY A 424 15.74 -9.87 17.53
C GLY A 424 14.22 -9.99 17.31
N ALA A 425 13.40 -9.08 17.85
CA ALA A 425 11.97 -9.05 17.52
C ALA A 425 11.76 -8.67 16.08
N GLU A 426 10.80 -9.35 15.43
CA GLU A 426 10.38 -9.12 14.06
C GLU A 426 8.86 -8.97 14.01
N ALA A 427 8.36 -8.07 13.15
CA ALA A 427 6.95 -7.91 12.89
C ALA A 427 6.71 -7.67 11.40
N PHE A 428 5.75 -8.41 10.83
CA PHE A 428 5.19 -8.11 9.53
C PHE A 428 3.70 -7.81 9.70
N VAL A 429 3.26 -6.68 9.14
CA VAL A 429 1.85 -6.28 9.12
C VAL A 429 1.49 -5.83 7.72
N ALA A 430 0.32 -6.23 7.25
CA ALA A 430 -0.24 -5.73 6.00
C ALA A 430 -1.58 -5.03 6.23
N VAL A 431 -1.86 -4.04 5.41
CA VAL A 431 -3.12 -3.31 5.34
C VAL A 431 -3.61 -3.27 3.90
N GLU A 432 -4.90 -3.13 3.71
CA GLU A 432 -5.47 -2.93 2.37
C GLU A 432 -5.42 -1.44 2.03
N ALA A 433 -4.45 -1.04 1.21
CA ALA A 433 -4.41 0.30 0.64
C ALA A 433 -5.41 0.43 -0.53
N PRO A 434 -5.76 1.66 -0.98
CA PRO A 434 -6.62 1.85 -2.14
C PRO A 434 -6.11 1.20 -3.43
N GLU A 435 -4.81 1.07 -3.57
CA GLU A 435 -4.13 0.42 -4.69
C GLU A 435 -4.01 -1.10 -4.52
N GLY A 436 -3.96 -1.59 -3.27
CA GLY A 436 -3.82 -3.00 -2.94
C GLY A 436 -3.13 -3.24 -1.61
N GLU A 437 -2.61 -4.44 -1.39
CA GLU A 437 -1.96 -4.86 -0.16
C GLU A 437 -0.64 -4.11 0.06
N LEU A 438 -0.58 -3.31 1.12
CA LEU A 438 0.61 -2.62 1.60
C LEU A 438 1.12 -3.31 2.86
N GLY A 439 2.34 -3.83 2.83
CA GLY A 439 2.96 -4.50 3.97
C GLY A 439 4.14 -3.70 4.53
N ILE A 440 4.45 -3.95 5.80
CA ILE A 440 5.67 -3.47 6.44
C ILE A 440 6.34 -4.60 7.23
N LEU A 441 7.63 -4.78 7.02
CA LEU A 441 8.49 -5.64 7.81
C LEU A 441 9.41 -4.78 8.65
N LEU A 442 9.44 -5.03 9.96
CA LEU A 442 10.30 -4.36 10.93
C LEU A 442 11.12 -5.38 11.71
N GLN A 443 12.41 -5.08 11.96
CA GLN A 443 13.26 -5.83 12.85
C GLN A 443 13.90 -4.88 13.88
N SER A 444 14.08 -5.37 15.11
CA SER A 444 14.68 -4.63 16.23
C SER A 444 15.99 -5.27 16.69
N ASP A 445 16.98 -4.45 16.99
CA ASP A 445 18.21 -4.82 17.70
C ASP A 445 18.14 -4.47 19.19
N GLY A 446 17.01 -3.99 19.69
CA GLY A 446 16.80 -3.51 21.06
C GLY A 446 17.06 -2.01 21.24
N SER A 447 17.46 -1.30 20.19
CA SER A 447 17.59 0.15 20.23
C SER A 447 16.26 0.88 20.03
N GLY A 448 16.24 2.19 20.12
CA GLY A 448 15.07 3.04 19.81
C GLY A 448 14.82 3.25 18.32
N LYS A 449 15.52 2.51 17.44
CA LYS A 449 15.44 2.62 15.98
C LYS A 449 15.32 1.23 15.37
N PRO A 450 14.69 1.07 14.20
CA PRO A 450 14.65 -0.23 13.55
C PRO A 450 16.04 -0.59 13.00
N SER A 451 16.47 -1.85 13.23
CA SER A 451 17.66 -2.38 12.58
C SER A 451 17.41 -2.60 11.08
N LYS A 452 16.22 -3.09 10.72
CA LYS A 452 15.78 -3.27 9.34
C LYS A 452 14.33 -2.85 9.18
N ILE A 453 14.03 -2.30 8.02
CA ILE A 453 12.68 -1.90 7.61
C ILE A 453 12.51 -2.14 6.11
N HIS A 454 11.37 -2.67 5.74
CA HIS A 454 11.00 -2.86 4.34
C HIS A 454 9.49 -2.63 4.19
N TRP A 455 9.10 -1.85 3.18
CA TRP A 455 7.71 -1.68 2.78
C TRP A 455 7.43 -2.48 1.51
N ARG A 456 6.46 -3.38 1.59
CA ARG A 456 5.90 -4.03 0.42
C ARG A 456 4.82 -3.15 -0.19
N SER A 457 5.11 -2.52 -1.30
CA SER A 457 4.20 -1.59 -1.97
C SER A 457 3.46 -2.27 -3.13
N PRO A 458 2.13 -2.10 -3.26
CA PRO A 458 1.37 -2.73 -4.33
C PRO A 458 1.79 -2.26 -5.71
N SER A 459 2.12 -0.98 -5.88
CA SER A 459 2.51 -0.41 -7.19
C SER A 459 3.77 -1.05 -7.77
N HIS A 460 4.71 -1.51 -6.91
CA HIS A 460 5.91 -2.21 -7.36
C HIS A 460 5.58 -3.49 -8.15
N TYR A 461 4.62 -4.26 -7.66
CA TYR A 461 4.18 -5.50 -8.31
C TYR A 461 3.32 -5.22 -9.54
N HIS A 462 2.41 -4.24 -9.46
CA HIS A 462 1.55 -3.86 -10.58
C HIS A 462 2.35 -3.31 -11.76
N TYR A 463 3.43 -2.58 -11.50
CA TYR A 463 4.32 -2.02 -12.52
C TYR A 463 4.94 -3.09 -13.43
N GLN A 464 5.31 -4.22 -12.86
CA GLN A 464 5.93 -5.34 -13.60
C GLN A 464 4.99 -5.95 -14.65
N LEU A 465 3.68 -5.69 -14.52
CA LEU A 465 2.68 -6.18 -15.47
C LEU A 465 2.55 -5.27 -16.70
N LEU A 466 2.99 -4.01 -16.64
CA LEU A 466 2.79 -3.00 -17.69
C LEU A 466 3.26 -3.45 -19.08
N PRO A 467 4.46 -4.03 -19.28
CA PRO A 467 4.90 -4.45 -20.60
C PRO A 467 3.93 -5.44 -21.25
N ARG A 468 3.40 -6.39 -20.46
CA ARG A 468 2.42 -7.36 -20.95
C ARG A 468 1.07 -6.73 -21.29
N LEU A 469 0.61 -5.81 -20.45
CA LEU A 469 -0.71 -5.20 -20.64
C LEU A 469 -0.77 -4.20 -21.79
N LEU A 470 0.33 -3.50 -22.04
CA LEU A 470 0.41 -2.46 -23.07
C LEU A 470 0.78 -3.04 -24.45
N MET A 471 1.52 -4.14 -24.50
CA MET A 471 1.94 -4.75 -25.76
C MET A 471 0.74 -5.14 -26.64
N GLY A 472 0.71 -4.67 -27.89
CA GLY A 472 -0.35 -4.91 -28.85
C GLY A 472 -1.63 -4.08 -28.64
N GLN A 473 -1.72 -3.29 -27.59
CA GLN A 473 -2.84 -2.35 -27.36
C GLN A 473 -2.76 -1.15 -28.30
N CYS A 474 -3.92 -0.54 -28.55
CA CYS A 474 -3.97 0.78 -29.20
C CYS A 474 -3.29 1.82 -28.31
N PHE A 475 -2.53 2.73 -28.89
CA PHE A 475 -1.83 3.78 -28.16
C PHE A 475 -2.77 4.66 -27.34
N ASP A 476 -3.97 4.97 -27.88
CA ASP A 476 -4.96 5.76 -27.17
C ASP A 476 -5.51 5.03 -25.92
N ASP A 477 -5.65 3.69 -25.98
CA ASP A 477 -6.13 2.90 -24.86
C ASP A 477 -5.10 2.75 -23.73
N ALA A 478 -3.82 3.02 -24.00
CA ALA A 478 -2.76 2.97 -22.99
C ALA A 478 -3.01 3.96 -21.84
N PHE A 479 -3.56 5.12 -22.12
CA PHE A 479 -3.86 6.12 -21.08
C PHE A 479 -5.00 5.67 -20.17
N ASP A 480 -6.04 5.05 -20.72
CA ASP A 480 -7.13 4.46 -19.93
C ASP A 480 -6.66 3.29 -19.09
N LEU A 481 -5.80 2.45 -19.65
CA LEU A 481 -5.21 1.31 -18.97
C LEU A 481 -4.35 1.79 -17.77
N LEU A 482 -3.42 2.72 -18.01
CA LEU A 482 -2.56 3.27 -16.96
C LEU A 482 -3.37 3.96 -15.85
N ALA A 483 -4.39 4.75 -16.24
CA ALA A 483 -5.29 5.38 -15.27
C ALA A 483 -6.03 4.33 -14.43
N SER A 484 -6.50 3.23 -15.03
CA SER A 484 -7.25 2.19 -14.32
C SER A 484 -6.42 1.43 -13.29
N ILE A 485 -5.12 1.24 -13.52
CA ILE A 485 -4.21 0.60 -12.56
C ILE A 485 -3.91 1.55 -11.42
N ASN A 486 -3.74 2.85 -11.71
CA ASN A 486 -3.46 3.91 -10.72
C ASN A 486 -2.15 3.68 -9.96
N LEU A 487 -1.06 3.47 -10.69
CA LEU A 487 0.27 3.30 -10.11
C LEU A 487 0.76 4.55 -9.38
N ASN A 488 1.46 4.36 -8.28
CA ASN A 488 2.19 5.42 -7.59
C ASN A 488 3.69 5.24 -7.80
N ALA A 489 4.35 6.24 -8.41
CA ALA A 489 5.77 6.19 -8.71
C ALA A 489 6.63 6.15 -7.44
N ALA A 490 6.24 6.87 -6.39
CA ALA A 490 7.00 6.91 -5.13
C ALA A 490 7.03 5.55 -4.41
N GLU A 491 5.97 4.75 -4.54
CA GLU A 491 5.93 3.38 -4.00
C GLU A 491 6.92 2.42 -4.67
N MET A 492 7.36 2.72 -5.88
CA MET A 492 8.26 1.85 -6.63
C MET A 492 9.73 2.21 -6.40
N ASP A 493 9.97 3.41 -5.90
CA ASP A 493 11.29 4.02 -5.81
C ASP A 493 11.78 4.12 -4.34
N GLN A 494 11.55 3.09 -3.54
CA GLN A 494 11.89 3.02 -2.11
C GLN A 494 13.39 2.94 -1.84
#